data_cbe8006e1e7e99d480ba84ea5a3c1431
#
_entry.id   cbe8006e1e7e99d480ba84ea5a3c1431
#
_cell.length_a   1.000
_cell.length_b   1.000
_cell.length_c   1.000
_cell.angle_alpha   90.00
_cell.angle_beta   90.00
_cell.angle_gamma   90.00
#
_symmetry.space_group_name_H-M   'P 1'
#
loop_
_entity.id
_entity.type
_entity.pdbx_description
1 polymer ?
#
loop_
_entity_poly.entity_id
_entity_poly.type
_entity_poly.pdbx_seq_one_letter_code
_entity_poly.pdbx_strand_id
1 'polypeptide(L)'
;AKASAVSADHPDRLVLGGDSLVVVDGKRFDKPASRDEAVDHLRFFSGKVMQLHSAAALARNGRIVWLSEDSAALHVRELSDAFIAEYLAAEWPAVGQTVGVFRIEAMGVQLFERIYGDHFTILGMPLLQVLAALREEGALTT
;
A
#
# COMPACT_ATOMS: atom_id res chain seq x y z
N ALA A 1 -8.73 -0.19 -13.33
CA ALA A 1 -10.14 0.16 -13.38
C ALA A 1 -10.41 1.61 -12.96
N LYS A 2 -9.93 2.04 -11.79
CA LYS A 2 -10.16 3.41 -11.30
C LYS A 2 -9.56 4.47 -12.22
N ALA A 3 -8.31 4.28 -12.67
CA ALA A 3 -7.63 5.23 -13.55
C ALA A 3 -8.33 5.35 -14.90
N SER A 4 -8.74 4.26 -15.51
CA SER A 4 -9.43 4.28 -16.80
C SER A 4 -10.80 4.95 -16.71
N ALA A 5 -11.56 4.69 -15.65
CA ALA A 5 -12.86 5.32 -15.42
C ALA A 5 -12.73 6.85 -15.28
N VAL A 6 -11.80 7.32 -14.47
CA VAL A 6 -11.56 8.76 -14.29
C VAL A 6 -11.05 9.39 -15.59
N SER A 7 -10.16 8.72 -16.33
CA SER A 7 -9.63 9.26 -17.58
C SER A 7 -10.69 9.39 -18.67
N ALA A 8 -11.72 8.55 -18.67
CA ALA A 8 -12.85 8.66 -19.60
C ALA A 8 -13.64 9.95 -19.37
N ASP A 9 -13.76 10.39 -18.10
CA ASP A 9 -14.46 11.64 -17.73
C ASP A 9 -13.60 12.89 -17.94
N HIS A 10 -12.29 12.74 -18.18
CA HIS A 10 -11.34 13.81 -18.37
C HIS A 10 -10.52 13.59 -19.66
N PRO A 11 -11.11 13.79 -20.85
CA PRO A 11 -10.41 13.57 -22.13
C PRO A 11 -9.09 14.33 -22.20
N ASP A 12 -8.08 13.72 -22.85
CA ASP A 12 -6.73 14.26 -23.07
C ASP A 12 -5.88 14.46 -21.79
N ARG A 13 -6.41 14.08 -20.64
CA ARG A 13 -5.63 14.07 -19.39
C ARG A 13 -5.03 12.71 -19.13
N LEU A 14 -3.79 12.72 -18.68
CA LEU A 14 -3.13 11.53 -18.16
C LEU A 14 -3.53 11.35 -16.68
N VAL A 15 -4.10 10.20 -16.36
CA VAL A 15 -4.59 9.89 -15.01
C VAL A 15 -3.75 8.78 -14.39
N LEU A 16 -3.21 9.05 -13.20
CA LEU A 16 -2.48 8.07 -12.40
C LEU A 16 -3.43 7.44 -11.38
N GLY A 17 -3.50 6.13 -11.38
CA GLY A 17 -4.19 5.35 -10.36
C GLY A 17 -3.24 4.39 -9.67
N GLY A 18 -3.53 4.09 -8.43
CA GLY A 18 -2.75 3.13 -7.64
C GLY A 18 -3.64 2.30 -6.73
N ASP A 19 -3.15 1.12 -6.37
CA ASP A 19 -3.82 0.24 -5.43
C ASP A 19 -2.79 -0.60 -4.68
N SER A 20 -3.12 -0.99 -3.46
CA SER A 20 -2.26 -1.84 -2.63
C SER A 20 -3.07 -2.98 -2.03
N LEU A 21 -2.42 -4.14 -1.91
CA LEU A 21 -2.99 -5.38 -1.43
C LEU A 21 -2.03 -6.00 -0.42
N VAL A 22 -2.57 -6.44 0.70
CA VAL A 22 -1.82 -7.15 1.75
C VAL A 22 -2.31 -8.58 1.85
N VAL A 23 -1.36 -9.51 1.86
CA VAL A 23 -1.60 -10.94 2.06
C VAL A 23 -0.70 -11.43 3.19
N VAL A 24 -1.28 -12.10 4.17
CA VAL A 24 -0.55 -12.73 5.28
C VAL A 24 -1.06 -14.16 5.41
N ASP A 25 -0.13 -15.12 5.38
CA ASP A 25 -0.45 -16.55 5.50
C ASP A 25 -1.52 -17.00 4.49
N GLY A 26 -1.40 -16.51 3.26
CA GLY A 26 -2.34 -16.81 2.17
C GLY A 26 -3.69 -16.11 2.24
N LYS A 27 -3.90 -15.27 3.26
CA LYS A 27 -5.15 -14.55 3.46
C LYS A 27 -5.00 -13.08 3.10
N ARG A 28 -5.90 -12.58 2.25
CA ARG A 28 -5.98 -11.16 1.92
C ARG A 28 -6.62 -10.37 3.06
N PHE A 29 -6.08 -9.19 3.34
CA PHE A 29 -6.60 -8.27 4.34
C PHE A 29 -6.96 -6.95 3.69
N ASP A 30 -8.19 -6.50 3.93
CA ASP A 30 -8.65 -5.17 3.57
C ASP A 30 -8.40 -4.20 4.73
N LYS A 31 -8.78 -2.93 4.56
CA LYS A 31 -8.73 -1.95 5.64
C LYS A 31 -9.63 -2.43 6.80
N PRO A 32 -9.19 -2.28 8.06
CA PRO A 32 -10.02 -2.68 9.18
C PRO A 32 -11.27 -1.80 9.27
N ALA A 33 -12.42 -2.42 9.53
CA ALA A 33 -13.69 -1.72 9.66
C ALA A 33 -13.81 -0.98 10.99
N SER A 34 -13.03 -1.39 12.00
CA SER A 34 -13.04 -0.84 13.34
C SER A 34 -11.69 -1.00 14.02
N ARG A 35 -11.50 -0.31 15.15
CA ARG A 35 -10.31 -0.48 15.99
C ARG A 35 -10.19 -1.92 16.51
N ASP A 36 -11.27 -2.56 16.86
CA ASP A 36 -11.27 -3.95 17.33
C ASP A 36 -10.83 -4.92 16.23
N GLU A 37 -11.28 -4.70 15.00
CA GLU A 37 -10.81 -5.48 13.84
C GLU A 37 -9.33 -5.24 13.57
N ALA A 38 -8.84 -4.01 13.76
CA ALA A 38 -7.41 -3.71 13.67
C ALA A 38 -6.59 -4.50 14.70
N VAL A 39 -7.10 -4.65 15.92
CA VAL A 39 -6.47 -5.52 16.93
C VAL A 39 -6.36 -6.96 16.42
N ASP A 40 -7.44 -7.49 15.87
CA ASP A 40 -7.48 -8.85 15.33
C ASP A 40 -6.50 -9.04 14.17
N HIS A 41 -6.41 -8.06 13.27
CA HIS A 41 -5.43 -8.07 12.19
C HIS A 41 -4.00 -8.14 12.72
N LEU A 42 -3.65 -7.27 13.67
CA LEU A 42 -2.30 -7.22 14.25
C LEU A 42 -1.94 -8.51 15.00
N ARG A 43 -2.89 -9.09 15.72
CA ARG A 43 -2.69 -10.40 16.36
C ARG A 43 -2.41 -11.49 15.33
N PHE A 44 -3.15 -11.49 14.23
CA PHE A 44 -2.93 -12.45 13.15
C PHE A 44 -1.57 -12.26 12.49
N PHE A 45 -1.14 -11.00 12.27
CA PHE A 45 0.13 -10.69 11.62
C PHE A 45 1.35 -11.04 12.47
N SER A 46 1.20 -11.10 13.79
CA SER A 46 2.30 -11.32 14.75
C SER A 46 3.14 -12.54 14.37
N GLY A 47 4.45 -12.36 14.22
CA GLY A 47 5.39 -13.42 13.87
C GLY A 47 5.29 -13.94 12.45
N LYS A 48 4.54 -13.30 11.56
CA LYS A 48 4.32 -13.76 10.18
C LYS A 48 4.92 -12.80 9.17
N VAL A 49 5.02 -13.27 7.92
CA VAL A 49 5.46 -12.45 6.80
C VAL A 49 4.25 -11.83 6.11
N MET A 50 4.26 -10.51 6.01
CA MET A 50 3.28 -9.75 5.25
C MET A 50 3.79 -9.55 3.83
N GLN A 51 3.01 -9.98 2.84
CA GLN A 51 3.25 -9.67 1.43
C GLN A 51 2.45 -8.44 1.06
N LEU A 52 3.14 -7.39 0.65
CA LEU A 52 2.52 -6.17 0.17
C LEU A 52 2.70 -6.08 -1.34
N HIS A 53 1.60 -5.96 -2.06
CA HIS A 53 1.58 -5.78 -3.51
C HIS A 53 1.05 -4.39 -3.82
N SER A 54 1.80 -3.62 -4.58
CA SER A 54 1.40 -2.29 -5.04
C SER A 54 1.37 -2.25 -6.56
N ALA A 55 0.32 -1.68 -7.11
CA ALA A 55 0.16 -1.48 -8.54
C ALA A 55 -0.06 0.00 -8.84
N ALA A 56 0.45 0.44 -9.97
CA ALA A 56 0.19 1.78 -10.49
C ALA A 56 -0.13 1.69 -11.97
N ALA A 57 -1.05 2.51 -12.43
CA ALA A 57 -1.48 2.57 -13.82
C ALA A 57 -1.60 4.01 -14.28
N LEU A 58 -1.24 4.25 -15.53
CA LEU A 58 -1.54 5.48 -16.25
C LEU A 58 -2.64 5.18 -17.26
N ALA A 59 -3.62 6.07 -17.34
CA ALA A 59 -4.73 5.98 -18.28
C ALA A 59 -4.94 7.29 -19.01
N ARG A 60 -5.35 7.20 -20.27
CA ARG A 60 -5.73 8.33 -21.11
C ARG A 60 -6.94 7.94 -21.95
N ASN A 61 -7.94 8.80 -22.01
CA ASN A 61 -9.16 8.59 -22.80
C ASN A 61 -9.84 7.24 -22.54
N GLY A 62 -9.93 6.83 -21.27
CA GLY A 62 -10.58 5.58 -20.85
C GLY A 62 -9.75 4.32 -21.04
N ARG A 63 -8.48 4.44 -21.47
CA ARG A 63 -7.59 3.30 -21.74
C ARG A 63 -6.38 3.33 -20.84
N ILE A 64 -5.97 2.15 -20.37
CA ILE A 64 -4.69 1.97 -19.67
C ILE A 64 -3.56 2.04 -20.72
N VAL A 65 -2.64 3.00 -20.54
CA VAL A 65 -1.48 3.17 -21.39
C VAL A 65 -0.20 2.65 -20.75
N TRP A 66 -0.21 2.42 -19.44
CA TRP A 66 0.92 1.86 -18.71
C TRP A 66 0.42 1.21 -17.40
N LEU A 67 1.01 0.10 -17.04
CA LEU A 67 0.73 -0.62 -15.79
C LEU A 67 2.03 -1.19 -15.24
N SER A 68 2.23 -1.06 -13.94
CA SER A 68 3.32 -1.70 -13.23
C SER A 68 2.85 -2.24 -11.89
N GLU A 69 3.43 -3.35 -11.48
CA GLU A 69 3.23 -3.96 -10.19
C GLU A 69 4.57 -4.20 -9.52
N ASP A 70 4.61 -4.04 -8.21
CA ASP A 70 5.76 -4.38 -7.39
C ASP A 70 5.30 -4.94 -6.06
N SER A 71 6.15 -5.73 -5.41
CA SER A 71 5.84 -6.34 -4.14
C SER A 71 6.99 -6.24 -3.16
N ALA A 72 6.65 -6.29 -1.88
CA ALA A 72 7.59 -6.28 -0.77
C ALA A 72 7.19 -7.34 0.25
N ALA A 73 8.17 -7.89 0.96
CA ALA A 73 7.97 -8.81 2.05
C ALA A 73 8.38 -8.13 3.36
N LEU A 74 7.41 -7.97 4.28
CA LEU A 74 7.62 -7.34 5.57
C LEU A 74 7.48 -8.39 6.66
N HIS A 75 8.57 -8.68 7.36
CA HIS A 75 8.59 -9.67 8.43
C HIS A 75 8.12 -9.03 9.72
N VAL A 76 6.90 -9.37 10.14
CA VAL A 76 6.31 -8.86 11.37
C VAL A 76 6.96 -9.58 12.56
N ARG A 77 7.45 -8.82 13.54
CA ARG A 77 7.97 -9.39 14.77
C ARG A 77 6.85 -9.97 15.63
N GLU A 78 7.18 -10.68 16.67
CA GLU A 78 6.20 -11.09 17.69
C GLU A 78 5.63 -9.82 18.36
N LEU A 79 4.30 -9.67 18.32
CA LEU A 79 3.58 -8.54 18.89
C LEU A 79 2.86 -8.96 20.17
N SER A 80 3.15 -8.31 21.28
CA SER A 80 2.40 -8.49 22.51
C SER A 80 1.09 -7.71 22.47
N ASP A 81 0.09 -8.14 23.24
CA ASP A 81 -1.17 -7.41 23.37
C ASP A 81 -0.94 -6.00 23.94
N ALA A 82 0.03 -5.85 24.85
CA ALA A 82 0.41 -4.55 25.41
C ALA A 82 0.95 -3.61 24.32
N PHE A 83 1.82 -4.11 23.44
CA PHE A 83 2.32 -3.33 22.32
C PHE A 83 1.22 -2.96 21.34
N ILE A 84 0.34 -3.90 20.99
CA ILE A 84 -0.79 -3.64 20.08
C ILE A 84 -1.68 -2.51 20.63
N ALA A 85 -1.98 -2.54 21.93
CA ALA A 85 -2.76 -1.48 22.57
C ALA A 85 -2.07 -0.12 22.53
N GLU A 86 -0.77 -0.07 22.83
CA GLU A 86 0.04 1.14 22.74
C GLU A 86 0.13 1.67 21.31
N TYR A 87 0.38 0.78 20.36
CA TYR A 87 0.47 1.11 18.95
C TYR A 87 -0.83 1.74 18.43
N LEU A 88 -1.98 1.11 18.70
CA LEU A 88 -3.28 1.63 18.27
C LEU A 88 -3.68 2.89 19.02
N ALA A 89 -3.26 3.07 20.27
CA ALA A 89 -3.47 4.34 20.97
C ALA A 89 -2.78 5.52 20.28
N ALA A 90 -1.61 5.28 19.68
CA ALA A 90 -0.86 6.30 18.96
C ALA A 90 -1.31 6.46 17.49
N GLU A 91 -1.65 5.37 16.81
CA GLU A 91 -1.83 5.35 15.36
C GLU A 91 -3.29 5.30 14.88
N TRP A 92 -4.22 4.94 15.74
CA TRP A 92 -5.63 4.98 15.37
C TRP A 92 -6.20 6.41 15.49
N PRO A 93 -7.03 6.93 14.54
CA PRO A 93 -7.67 6.21 13.43
C PRO A 93 -6.86 6.21 12.11
N ALA A 94 -5.69 6.82 12.04
CA ALA A 94 -4.95 6.96 10.79
C ALA A 94 -4.70 5.61 10.09
N VAL A 95 -4.30 4.59 10.83
CA VAL A 95 -4.05 3.25 10.27
C VAL A 95 -5.33 2.48 9.90
N GLY A 96 -6.49 2.98 10.25
CA GLY A 96 -7.78 2.47 9.78
C GLY A 96 -8.01 2.74 8.29
N GLN A 97 -7.27 3.65 7.69
CA GLN A 97 -7.33 3.97 6.28
C GLN A 97 -6.28 3.20 5.45
N THR A 98 -5.52 2.33 6.07
CA THR A 98 -4.45 1.58 5.42
C THR A 98 -4.73 0.08 5.42
N VAL A 99 -4.38 -0.60 4.33
CA VAL A 99 -4.30 -2.07 4.34
C VAL A 99 -3.05 -2.47 5.14
N GLY A 100 -3.18 -3.50 5.98
CA GLY A 100 -2.08 -3.94 6.84
C GLY A 100 -1.94 -3.18 8.15
N VAL A 101 -2.76 -2.18 8.40
CA VAL A 101 -2.85 -1.44 9.68
C VAL A 101 -1.50 -0.80 10.05
N PHE A 102 -0.78 -0.22 9.07
CA PHE A 102 0.48 0.44 9.38
C PHE A 102 0.76 1.63 8.46
N ARG A 103 1.59 2.54 8.98
CA ARG A 103 2.25 3.59 8.21
C ARG A 103 3.74 3.47 8.48
N ILE A 104 4.51 3.13 7.43
CA ILE A 104 5.96 2.88 7.59
C ILE A 104 6.72 4.14 8.02
N GLU A 105 6.23 5.29 7.62
CA GLU A 105 6.78 6.61 7.94
C GLU A 105 6.48 7.07 9.38
N ALA A 106 5.68 6.31 10.11
CA ALA A 106 5.28 6.58 11.48
C ALA A 106 5.63 5.40 12.41
N MET A 107 4.84 5.15 13.42
CA MET A 107 5.09 4.07 14.38
C MET A 107 4.99 2.67 13.77
N GLY A 108 4.40 2.55 12.58
CA GLY A 108 4.27 1.29 11.86
C GLY A 108 5.60 0.58 11.57
N VAL A 109 6.71 1.32 11.47
CA VAL A 109 8.03 0.71 11.30
C VAL A 109 8.39 -0.23 12.45
N GLN A 110 7.86 0.00 13.65
CA GLN A 110 8.11 -0.84 14.82
C GLN A 110 7.45 -2.22 14.78
N LEU A 111 6.54 -2.45 13.82
CA LEU A 111 5.90 -3.77 13.64
C LEU A 111 6.88 -4.80 13.05
N PHE A 112 7.93 -4.36 12.37
CA PHE A 112 8.74 -5.21 11.52
C PHE A 112 10.14 -5.41 12.07
N GLU A 113 10.66 -6.63 11.90
CA GLU A 113 12.06 -6.95 12.17
C GLU A 113 12.92 -6.96 10.90
N ARG A 114 12.31 -7.17 9.74
CA ARG A 114 12.97 -7.17 8.42
C ARG A 114 12.01 -6.71 7.35
N ILE A 115 12.55 -6.01 6.36
CA ILE A 115 11.81 -5.55 5.19
C ILE A 115 12.64 -5.83 3.94
N TYR A 116 12.03 -6.49 2.96
CA TYR A 116 12.60 -6.75 1.65
C TYR A 116 11.73 -6.14 0.58
N GLY A 117 12.23 -5.13 -0.10
CA GLY A 117 11.49 -4.46 -1.18
C GLY A 117 11.82 -2.98 -1.30
N ASP A 118 11.24 -2.36 -2.30
CA ASP A 118 11.40 -0.94 -2.57
C ASP A 118 10.63 -0.09 -1.55
N HIS A 119 11.26 0.95 -1.03
CA HIS A 119 10.68 1.83 -0.02
C HIS A 119 9.39 2.50 -0.51
N PHE A 120 9.35 2.97 -1.77
CA PHE A 120 8.19 3.64 -2.32
C PHE A 120 7.02 2.68 -2.54
N THR A 121 7.30 1.45 -2.94
CA THR A 121 6.31 0.37 -3.03
C THR A 121 5.64 0.12 -1.68
N ILE A 122 6.41 0.13 -0.61
CA ILE A 122 5.90 -0.04 0.77
C ILE A 122 5.02 1.14 1.18
N LEU A 123 5.36 2.35 0.75
CA LEU A 123 4.52 3.54 0.95
C LEU A 123 3.21 3.50 0.16
N GLY A 124 3.10 2.64 -0.85
CA GLY A 124 1.86 2.40 -1.58
C GLY A 124 1.91 2.57 -3.09
N MET A 125 3.08 2.94 -3.66
CA MET A 125 3.21 3.14 -5.11
C MET A 125 4.65 2.90 -5.56
N PRO A 126 4.88 2.16 -6.68
CA PRO A 126 6.21 2.00 -7.26
C PRO A 126 6.65 3.29 -7.96
N LEU A 127 7.11 4.27 -7.18
CA LEU A 127 7.31 5.65 -7.61
C LEU A 127 8.34 5.79 -8.73
N LEU A 128 9.46 5.07 -8.66
CA LEU A 128 10.52 5.20 -9.68
C LEU A 128 10.01 4.77 -11.06
N GLN A 129 9.25 3.70 -11.11
CA GLN A 129 8.62 3.21 -12.34
C GLN A 129 7.57 4.19 -12.86
N VAL A 130 6.78 4.78 -11.96
CA VAL A 130 5.78 5.81 -12.29
C VAL A 130 6.45 7.04 -12.91
N LEU A 131 7.53 7.52 -12.31
CA LEU A 131 8.27 8.67 -12.82
C LEU A 131 8.86 8.40 -14.21
N ALA A 132 9.40 7.20 -14.42
CA ALA A 132 9.90 6.79 -15.74
C ALA A 132 8.78 6.78 -16.78
N ALA A 133 7.63 6.21 -16.45
CA ALA A 133 6.48 6.16 -17.35
C ALA A 133 5.93 7.57 -17.66
N LEU A 134 5.89 8.46 -16.69
CA LEU A 134 5.47 9.85 -16.90
C LEU A 134 6.40 10.60 -17.86
N ARG A 135 7.70 10.31 -17.82
CA ARG A 135 8.66 10.87 -18.78
C ARG A 135 8.42 10.32 -20.20
N GLU A 136 8.19 9.03 -20.33
CA GLU A 136 7.87 8.41 -21.62
C GLU A 136 6.58 8.96 -22.23
N GLU A 137 5.58 9.27 -21.40
CA GLU A 137 4.32 9.88 -21.83
C GLU A 137 4.42 11.40 -22.06
N GLY A 138 5.59 11.99 -21.84
CA GLY A 138 5.82 13.41 -22.02
C GLY A 138 5.25 14.31 -20.93
N ALA A 139 4.80 13.75 -19.81
CA ALA A 139 4.25 14.52 -18.69
C ALA A 139 5.32 15.11 -17.77
N LEU A 140 6.53 14.58 -17.82
CA LEU A 140 7.70 15.09 -17.09
C LEU A 140 8.88 15.30 -18.05
N THR A 141 9.70 16.29 -17.72
CA THR A 141 10.96 16.55 -18.42
C THR A 141 11.96 15.41 -18.17
N THR A 142 12.66 15.00 -19.21
CA THR A 142 13.70 13.96 -19.11
C THR A 142 15.00 14.48 -18.54
#